data_192c8c1f8a1e89d998829c7e232db539
#
_entry.id   192c8c1f8a1e89d998829c7e232db539
#
_cell.length_a   1.000
_cell.length_b   1.000
_cell.length_c   1.000
_cell.angle_alpha   90.00
_cell.angle_beta   90.00
_cell.angle_gamma   90.00
#
_symmetry.space_group_name_H-M   'P 1'
#
loop_
_entity.id
_entity.type
_entity.pdbx_description
1 polymer ?
#
loop_
_entity_poly.entity_id
_entity_poly.type
_entity_poly.pdbx_seq_one_letter_code
_entity_poly.pdbx_strand_id
1 'polypeptide(L)'
;RGLEMCIRDRSFVIANVVSVAVLLFIFKLLLPLTLAYFGNAEVFFVNSLRLPFNSGTIIAGLSIIAFFFWGLRFTQQKKWVQLNTGLWCIAFILIGFSSWIMLPIRANANTVINENAPADARALLAYYNLEQYPETHLFYGPMYTDMYAGQDEKDPYRDDKPKYEKDLKKRRYEIVNAWKDARINANNKHTGLLPRMWSSGNAVNYITYYGAPDFDIKPEYRNQEKLINLINDFISRVNNNEVDAKGYHEFLQRFGAYIDIEKPSLVDNLTYLFDFQINYMYFRYFMWNFAGKQNDEKGELDPFNGNWISGISWLDSIRLGPQNNLYQDAKNNKGRNTYFMLPLFLGLLGAL
;
A
#
# COMPACT_ATOMS: atom_id res chain seq x y z
N ARG A 1 -11.37 -9.74 -43.91
CA ARG A 1 -10.42 -10.13 -42.87
C ARG A 1 -10.01 -8.94 -41.98
N GLY A 2 -9.69 -7.73 -42.54
CA GLY A 2 -9.29 -6.59 -41.72
C GLY A 2 -10.38 -6.02 -40.80
N LEU A 3 -11.64 -5.96 -41.29
CA LEU A 3 -12.78 -5.49 -40.50
C LEU A 3 -13.17 -6.45 -39.35
N GLU A 4 -13.09 -7.75 -39.58
CA GLU A 4 -13.34 -8.76 -38.54
C GLU A 4 -12.28 -8.74 -37.43
N MET A 5 -11.01 -8.47 -37.79
CA MET A 5 -9.94 -8.33 -36.86
C MET A 5 -10.12 -7.09 -35.95
N CYS A 6 -10.47 -5.94 -36.52
CA CYS A 6 -10.77 -4.72 -35.77
C CYS A 6 -11.98 -4.85 -34.81
N ILE A 7 -13.04 -5.57 -35.24
CA ILE A 7 -14.21 -5.81 -34.38
C ILE A 7 -13.84 -6.74 -33.23
N ARG A 8 -13.03 -7.75 -33.47
CA ARG A 8 -12.54 -8.69 -32.45
C ARG A 8 -11.66 -7.98 -31.41
N ASP A 9 -10.74 -7.13 -31.87
CA ASP A 9 -9.84 -6.37 -31.00
C ASP A 9 -10.64 -5.37 -30.14
N ARG A 10 -11.62 -4.68 -30.72
CA ARG A 10 -12.52 -3.79 -29.96
C ARG A 10 -13.33 -4.54 -28.92
N SER A 11 -13.87 -5.70 -29.25
CA SER A 11 -14.61 -6.55 -28.31
C SER A 11 -13.72 -7.06 -27.19
N PHE A 12 -12.48 -7.41 -27.50
CA PHE A 12 -11.48 -7.83 -26.51
C PHE A 12 -11.16 -6.70 -25.52
N VAL A 13 -10.89 -5.49 -26.00
CA VAL A 13 -10.62 -4.31 -25.14
C VAL A 13 -11.82 -4.01 -24.24
N ILE A 14 -13.04 -3.99 -24.79
CA ILE A 14 -14.26 -3.75 -24.03
C ILE A 14 -14.43 -4.83 -22.94
N ALA A 15 -14.23 -6.10 -23.27
CA ALA A 15 -14.36 -7.20 -22.33
C ALA A 15 -13.35 -7.06 -21.17
N ASN A 16 -12.11 -6.67 -21.45
CA ASN A 16 -11.11 -6.43 -20.41
C ASN A 16 -11.47 -5.24 -19.51
N VAL A 17 -11.93 -4.13 -20.07
CA VAL A 17 -12.38 -2.96 -19.28
C VAL A 17 -13.56 -3.33 -18.40
N VAL A 18 -14.55 -4.06 -18.92
CA VAL A 18 -15.70 -4.53 -18.14
C VAL A 18 -15.25 -5.49 -17.03
N SER A 19 -14.33 -6.41 -17.32
CA SER A 19 -13.80 -7.34 -16.31
C SER A 19 -13.09 -6.61 -15.17
N VAL A 20 -12.27 -5.61 -15.48
CA VAL A 20 -11.61 -4.76 -14.47
C VAL A 20 -12.64 -3.99 -13.65
N ALA A 21 -13.67 -3.42 -14.29
CA ALA A 21 -14.75 -2.70 -13.60
C ALA A 21 -15.53 -3.62 -12.65
N VAL A 22 -15.83 -4.86 -13.07
CA VAL A 22 -16.49 -5.87 -12.23
C VAL A 22 -15.60 -6.27 -11.04
N LEU A 23 -14.31 -6.48 -11.26
CA LEU A 23 -13.36 -6.76 -10.17
C LEU A 23 -13.28 -5.61 -9.17
N LEU A 24 -13.19 -4.36 -9.64
CA LEU A 24 -13.22 -3.19 -8.78
C LEU A 24 -14.52 -3.09 -7.99
N PHE A 25 -15.67 -3.35 -8.62
CA PHE A 25 -16.96 -3.40 -7.93
C PHE A 25 -16.97 -4.44 -6.81
N ILE A 26 -16.50 -5.66 -7.08
CA ILE A 26 -16.45 -6.72 -6.08
C ILE A 26 -15.54 -6.33 -4.90
N PHE A 27 -14.29 -5.95 -5.18
CA PHE A 27 -13.28 -5.74 -4.13
C PHE A 27 -13.38 -4.38 -3.43
N LYS A 28 -13.91 -3.34 -4.08
CA LYS A 28 -14.01 -2.00 -3.50
C LYS A 28 -15.38 -1.65 -2.96
N LEU A 29 -16.43 -2.33 -3.41
CA LEU A 29 -17.81 -2.05 -2.97
C LEU A 29 -18.46 -3.26 -2.33
N LEU A 30 -18.64 -4.35 -3.05
CA LEU A 30 -19.46 -5.48 -2.59
C LEU A 30 -18.92 -6.09 -1.28
N LEU A 31 -17.67 -6.46 -1.26
CA LEU A 31 -17.06 -7.11 -0.08
C LEU A 31 -16.90 -6.15 1.11
N PRO A 32 -16.34 -4.93 0.95
CA PRO A 32 -16.25 -3.98 2.05
C PRO A 32 -17.60 -3.62 2.66
N LEU A 33 -18.61 -3.37 1.80
CA LEU A 33 -19.97 -3.04 2.29
C LEU A 33 -20.60 -4.21 3.04
N THR A 34 -20.40 -5.45 2.56
CA THR A 34 -20.90 -6.63 3.25
C THR A 34 -20.26 -6.80 4.62
N LEU A 35 -18.93 -6.68 4.72
CA LEU A 35 -18.24 -6.77 6.01
C LEU A 35 -18.60 -5.61 6.94
N ALA A 36 -18.71 -4.39 6.40
CA ALA A 36 -19.16 -3.22 7.16
C ALA A 36 -20.59 -3.41 7.69
N TYR A 37 -21.47 -4.01 6.89
CA TYR A 37 -22.83 -4.33 7.33
C TYR A 37 -22.82 -5.27 8.53
N PHE A 38 -22.05 -6.37 8.49
CA PHE A 38 -21.94 -7.28 9.62
C PHE A 38 -21.34 -6.61 10.87
N GLY A 39 -20.20 -5.92 10.71
CA GLY A 39 -19.51 -5.27 11.82
C GLY A 39 -20.33 -4.14 12.47
N ASN A 40 -21.00 -3.31 11.67
CA ASN A 40 -21.83 -2.21 12.16
C ASN A 40 -23.13 -2.72 12.77
N ALA A 41 -23.77 -3.75 12.18
CA ALA A 41 -24.94 -4.39 12.75
C ALA A 41 -24.62 -4.99 14.12
N GLU A 42 -23.46 -5.66 14.25
CA GLU A 42 -23.03 -6.21 15.54
C GLU A 42 -22.94 -5.12 16.62
N VAL A 43 -22.22 -4.03 16.33
CA VAL A 43 -22.11 -2.90 17.27
C VAL A 43 -23.47 -2.27 17.56
N PHE A 44 -24.32 -2.08 16.57
CA PHE A 44 -25.65 -1.48 16.75
C PHE A 44 -26.55 -2.34 17.63
N PHE A 45 -26.70 -3.63 17.34
CA PHE A 45 -27.59 -4.51 18.09
C PHE A 45 -27.13 -4.73 19.55
N VAL A 46 -25.80 -4.84 19.74
CA VAL A 46 -25.23 -5.01 21.09
C VAL A 46 -25.29 -3.72 21.90
N ASN A 47 -24.88 -2.58 21.31
CA ASN A 47 -24.79 -1.33 22.08
C ASN A 47 -26.12 -0.62 22.24
N SER A 48 -26.97 -0.57 21.20
CA SER A 48 -28.23 0.17 21.21
C SER A 48 -29.39 -0.66 21.76
N LEU A 49 -29.48 -1.92 21.38
CA LEU A 49 -30.57 -2.82 21.79
C LEU A 49 -30.19 -3.72 22.96
N ARG A 50 -28.95 -3.64 23.47
CA ARG A 50 -28.42 -4.43 24.60
C ARG A 50 -28.58 -5.95 24.42
N LEU A 51 -28.50 -6.42 23.17
CA LEU A 51 -28.56 -7.85 22.87
C LEU A 51 -27.19 -8.51 23.17
N PRO A 52 -27.18 -9.82 23.38
CA PRO A 52 -25.92 -10.55 23.58
C PRO A 52 -24.96 -10.38 22.41
N PHE A 53 -23.66 -10.53 22.65
CA PHE A 53 -22.65 -10.57 21.60
C PHE A 53 -22.97 -11.60 20.53
N ASN A 54 -22.63 -11.31 19.30
CA ASN A 54 -22.90 -12.06 18.06
C ASN A 54 -24.38 -12.04 17.60
N SER A 55 -25.30 -11.42 18.34
CA SER A 55 -26.70 -11.31 17.91
C SER A 55 -26.84 -10.46 16.65
N GLY A 56 -26.11 -9.36 16.55
CA GLY A 56 -26.12 -8.50 15.37
C GLY A 56 -25.58 -9.22 14.14
N THR A 57 -24.54 -10.01 14.32
CA THR A 57 -23.96 -10.86 13.24
C THR A 57 -24.96 -11.89 12.72
N ILE A 58 -25.70 -12.57 13.62
CA ILE A 58 -26.73 -13.55 13.26
C ILE A 58 -27.88 -12.86 12.53
N ILE A 59 -28.36 -11.73 13.05
CA ILE A 59 -29.47 -10.96 12.44
C ILE A 59 -29.05 -10.46 11.05
N ALA A 60 -27.82 -9.93 10.90
CA ALA A 60 -27.30 -9.50 9.62
C ALA A 60 -27.22 -10.65 8.61
N GLY A 61 -26.73 -11.82 9.03
CA GLY A 61 -26.69 -13.00 8.17
C GLY A 61 -28.08 -13.45 7.72
N LEU A 62 -29.02 -13.54 8.63
CA LEU A 62 -30.42 -13.89 8.32
C LEU A 62 -31.08 -12.86 7.40
N SER A 63 -30.79 -11.57 7.59
CA SER A 63 -31.36 -10.52 6.74
C SER A 63 -30.82 -10.59 5.30
N ILE A 64 -29.54 -10.91 5.11
CA ILE A 64 -28.94 -11.12 3.77
C ILE A 64 -29.59 -12.35 3.10
N ILE A 65 -29.75 -13.46 3.83
CA ILE A 65 -30.42 -14.66 3.30
C ILE A 65 -31.86 -14.34 2.89
N ALA A 66 -32.59 -13.64 3.77
CA ALA A 66 -33.97 -13.22 3.47
C ALA A 66 -34.05 -12.28 2.26
N PHE A 67 -33.09 -11.32 2.15
CA PHE A 67 -33.01 -10.40 1.03
C PHE A 67 -32.82 -11.15 -0.30
N PHE A 68 -31.88 -12.10 -0.38
CA PHE A 68 -31.66 -12.88 -1.59
C PHE A 68 -32.85 -13.79 -1.87
N PHE A 69 -33.40 -14.47 -0.88
CA PHE A 69 -34.55 -15.33 -1.07
C PHE A 69 -35.76 -14.57 -1.65
N TRP A 70 -36.09 -13.44 -1.03
CA TRP A 70 -37.20 -12.60 -1.45
C TRP A 70 -36.91 -11.90 -2.79
N GLY A 71 -35.73 -11.35 -2.98
CA GLY A 71 -35.29 -10.66 -4.19
C GLY A 71 -35.30 -11.57 -5.42
N LEU A 72 -34.77 -12.80 -5.30
CA LEU A 72 -34.77 -13.78 -6.35
C LEU A 72 -36.20 -14.21 -6.73
N ARG A 73 -37.04 -14.46 -5.72
CA ARG A 73 -38.43 -14.84 -5.95
C ARG A 73 -39.24 -13.71 -6.62
N PHE A 74 -39.04 -12.48 -6.16
CA PHE A 74 -39.69 -11.29 -6.70
C PHE A 74 -39.29 -11.03 -8.16
N THR A 75 -37.99 -11.04 -8.45
CA THR A 75 -37.48 -10.82 -9.83
C THR A 75 -37.91 -11.93 -10.79
N GLN A 76 -38.01 -13.17 -10.30
CA GLN A 76 -38.52 -14.30 -11.07
C GLN A 76 -40.02 -14.12 -11.40
N GLN A 77 -40.83 -13.71 -10.43
CA GLN A 77 -42.27 -13.44 -10.64
C GLN A 77 -42.49 -12.30 -11.63
N LYS A 78 -41.67 -11.24 -11.56
CA LYS A 78 -41.74 -10.10 -12.49
C LYS A 78 -41.10 -10.38 -13.83
N LYS A 79 -40.49 -11.56 -14.05
CA LYS A 79 -39.76 -11.94 -15.26
C LYS A 79 -38.59 -11.01 -15.61
N TRP A 80 -37.97 -10.38 -14.60
CA TRP A 80 -36.78 -9.53 -14.77
C TRP A 80 -35.51 -10.39 -14.82
N VAL A 81 -35.29 -11.03 -15.98
CA VAL A 81 -34.25 -12.04 -16.17
C VAL A 81 -32.87 -11.50 -15.86
N GLN A 82 -32.53 -10.31 -16.38
CA GLN A 82 -31.20 -9.72 -16.16
C GLN A 82 -30.90 -9.41 -14.68
N LEU A 83 -31.89 -8.85 -13.97
CA LEU A 83 -31.76 -8.55 -12.54
C LEU A 83 -31.67 -9.83 -11.69
N ASN A 84 -32.47 -10.85 -12.06
CA ASN A 84 -32.42 -12.15 -11.39
C ASN A 84 -31.05 -12.82 -11.55
N THR A 85 -30.49 -12.81 -12.79
CA THR A 85 -29.14 -13.32 -13.05
C THR A 85 -28.09 -12.53 -12.26
N GLY A 86 -28.18 -11.20 -12.21
CA GLY A 86 -27.28 -10.37 -11.41
C GLY A 86 -27.32 -10.70 -9.92
N LEU A 87 -28.51 -10.90 -9.36
CA LEU A 87 -28.69 -11.33 -7.96
C LEU A 87 -28.05 -12.70 -7.69
N TRP A 88 -28.20 -13.66 -8.62
CA TRP A 88 -27.53 -14.95 -8.51
C TRP A 88 -26.02 -14.82 -8.55
N CYS A 89 -25.47 -14.01 -9.47
CA CYS A 89 -24.03 -13.76 -9.52
C CYS A 89 -23.50 -13.20 -8.19
N ILE A 90 -24.18 -12.19 -7.62
CA ILE A 90 -23.79 -11.60 -6.34
C ILE A 90 -23.90 -12.65 -5.21
N ALA A 91 -24.98 -13.42 -5.17
CA ALA A 91 -25.17 -14.47 -4.16
C ALA A 91 -24.02 -15.50 -4.20
N PHE A 92 -23.64 -15.99 -5.39
CA PHE A 92 -22.56 -16.96 -5.53
C PHE A 92 -21.19 -16.35 -5.21
N ILE A 93 -20.95 -15.08 -5.52
CA ILE A 93 -19.74 -14.38 -5.10
C ILE A 93 -19.66 -14.33 -3.56
N LEU A 94 -20.74 -13.97 -2.88
CA LEU A 94 -20.78 -13.92 -1.42
C LEU A 94 -20.65 -15.31 -0.80
N ILE A 95 -21.24 -16.34 -1.39
CA ILE A 95 -21.03 -17.74 -0.96
C ILE A 95 -19.56 -18.14 -1.11
N GLY A 96 -18.91 -17.80 -2.21
CA GLY A 96 -17.47 -18.06 -2.39
C GLY A 96 -16.61 -17.36 -1.33
N PHE A 97 -16.93 -16.11 -1.01
CA PHE A 97 -16.25 -15.33 0.04
C PHE A 97 -16.64 -15.73 1.47
N SER A 98 -17.67 -16.53 1.66
CA SER A 98 -18.02 -17.04 3.00
C SER A 98 -16.89 -17.87 3.65
N SER A 99 -15.91 -18.32 2.87
CA SER A 99 -14.66 -18.89 3.40
C SER A 99 -13.92 -17.99 4.39
N TRP A 100 -14.15 -16.67 4.34
CA TRP A 100 -13.62 -15.71 5.32
C TRP A 100 -14.15 -15.93 6.74
N ILE A 101 -15.30 -16.60 6.91
CA ILE A 101 -15.82 -17.04 8.21
C ILE A 101 -14.84 -17.98 8.92
N MET A 102 -13.96 -18.64 8.18
CA MET A 102 -12.90 -19.44 8.78
C MET A 102 -11.91 -18.63 9.63
N LEU A 103 -11.74 -17.33 9.35
CA LEU A 103 -10.86 -16.48 10.14
C LEU A 103 -11.35 -16.32 11.59
N PRO A 104 -12.60 -15.88 11.86
CA PRO A 104 -13.10 -15.85 13.23
C PRO A 104 -13.23 -17.22 13.86
N ILE A 105 -13.55 -18.27 13.14
CA ILE A 105 -13.56 -19.64 13.67
C ILE A 105 -12.17 -20.04 14.18
N ARG A 106 -11.14 -19.83 13.38
CA ARG A 106 -9.76 -20.13 13.78
C ARG A 106 -9.24 -19.22 14.88
N ALA A 107 -9.60 -17.93 14.85
CA ALA A 107 -9.22 -16.99 15.88
C ALA A 107 -9.76 -17.39 17.28
N ASN A 108 -10.95 -18.03 17.32
CA ASN A 108 -11.54 -18.55 18.57
C ASN A 108 -11.04 -19.96 18.94
N ALA A 109 -10.24 -20.62 18.10
CA ALA A 109 -9.73 -21.98 18.34
C ALA A 109 -8.41 -22.01 19.16
N ASN A 110 -8.01 -20.91 19.80
CA ASN A 110 -6.78 -20.79 20.61
C ASN A 110 -5.51 -21.29 19.86
N THR A 111 -5.36 -20.92 18.62
CA THR A 111 -4.17 -21.25 17.81
C THR A 111 -2.94 -20.53 18.35
N VAL A 112 -1.76 -21.17 18.21
CA VAL A 112 -0.47 -20.64 18.69
C VAL A 112 -0.14 -19.27 18.05
N ILE A 113 -0.52 -19.07 16.78
CA ILE A 113 -0.36 -17.80 16.06
C ILE A 113 -1.77 -17.31 15.69
N ASN A 114 -2.17 -16.19 16.28
CA ASN A 114 -3.46 -15.53 16.04
C ASN A 114 -3.23 -14.03 15.84
N GLU A 115 -2.75 -13.69 14.65
CA GLU A 115 -2.42 -12.31 14.31
C GLU A 115 -3.71 -11.47 14.19
N ASN A 116 -3.72 -10.32 14.90
CA ASN A 116 -4.86 -9.39 14.99
C ASN A 116 -6.18 -9.97 15.52
N ALA A 117 -6.19 -11.23 15.94
CA ALA A 117 -7.30 -11.93 16.59
C ALA A 117 -8.70 -11.54 16.07
N PRO A 118 -9.05 -11.78 14.78
CA PRO A 118 -10.35 -11.40 14.21
C PRO A 118 -11.46 -12.34 14.69
N ALA A 119 -11.76 -12.32 16.00
CA ALA A 119 -12.61 -13.31 16.67
C ALA A 119 -14.12 -13.06 16.50
N ASP A 120 -14.52 -11.90 16.04
CA ASP A 120 -15.93 -11.53 15.79
C ASP A 120 -16.06 -10.65 14.53
N ALA A 121 -17.31 -10.32 14.16
CA ALA A 121 -17.58 -9.56 12.94
C ALA A 121 -16.96 -8.15 12.95
N ARG A 122 -16.88 -7.48 14.11
CA ARG A 122 -16.25 -6.15 14.20
C ARG A 122 -14.74 -6.25 14.08
N ALA A 123 -14.12 -7.23 14.73
CA ALA A 123 -12.69 -7.50 14.62
C ALA A 123 -12.31 -7.95 13.19
N LEU A 124 -13.16 -8.75 12.53
CA LEU A 124 -12.97 -9.11 11.13
C LEU A 124 -13.04 -7.90 10.20
N LEU A 125 -13.96 -6.96 10.46
CA LEU A 125 -14.03 -5.70 9.71
C LEU A 125 -12.76 -4.86 9.90
N ALA A 126 -12.25 -4.75 11.13
CA ALA A 126 -11.01 -4.04 11.44
C ALA A 126 -9.80 -4.69 10.74
N TYR A 127 -9.75 -6.01 10.73
CA TYR A 127 -8.74 -6.79 10.01
C TYR A 127 -8.78 -6.53 8.51
N TYR A 128 -9.96 -6.57 7.90
CA TYR A 128 -10.13 -6.29 6.48
C TYR A 128 -9.76 -4.86 6.10
N ASN A 129 -10.15 -3.90 6.92
CA ASN A 129 -9.87 -2.47 6.71
C ASN A 129 -8.40 -2.11 7.01
N LEU A 130 -7.58 -3.08 7.45
CA LEU A 130 -6.19 -2.84 7.83
C LEU A 130 -6.04 -1.72 8.86
N GLU A 131 -6.96 -1.65 9.84
CA GLU A 131 -7.01 -0.55 10.83
C GLU A 131 -5.75 -0.46 11.71
N GLN A 132 -4.96 -1.53 11.78
CA GLN A 132 -3.67 -1.57 12.48
C GLN A 132 -2.50 -0.98 11.69
N TYR A 133 -2.66 -0.79 10.39
CA TYR A 133 -1.61 -0.26 9.53
C TYR A 133 -1.81 1.23 9.23
N PRO A 134 -0.72 1.99 8.99
CA PRO A 134 -0.84 3.37 8.55
C PRO A 134 -1.56 3.47 7.19
N GLU A 135 -2.26 4.57 6.98
CA GLU A 135 -2.92 4.83 5.71
C GLU A 135 -1.90 4.98 4.58
N THR A 136 -2.18 4.33 3.45
CA THR A 136 -1.37 4.45 2.24
C THR A 136 -2.13 5.23 1.17
N HIS A 137 -1.48 6.23 0.61
CA HIS A 137 -2.04 7.08 -0.43
C HIS A 137 -1.49 6.68 -1.81
N LEU A 138 -2.32 6.08 -2.66
CA LEU A 138 -1.88 5.58 -3.97
C LEU A 138 -1.77 6.67 -5.03
N PHE A 139 -2.75 7.58 -5.08
CA PHE A 139 -2.89 8.56 -6.16
C PHE A 139 -2.60 10.00 -5.72
N TYR A 140 -3.01 10.37 -4.52
CA TYR A 140 -2.81 11.70 -3.96
C TYR A 140 -2.64 11.60 -2.45
N GLY A 141 -1.64 12.29 -1.89
CA GLY A 141 -1.38 12.25 -0.46
C GLY A 141 -0.07 12.93 -0.07
N PRO A 142 0.30 12.84 1.22
CA PRO A 142 1.51 13.44 1.74
C PRO A 142 2.78 12.76 1.23
N MET A 143 3.84 13.53 1.12
CA MET A 143 5.19 13.09 0.85
C MET A 143 6.02 13.13 2.14
N TYR A 144 7.20 12.49 2.15
CA TYR A 144 8.03 12.41 3.35
C TYR A 144 8.44 13.80 3.91
N THR A 145 8.48 14.83 3.08
CA THR A 145 8.79 16.20 3.49
C THR A 145 7.74 16.84 4.38
N ASP A 146 6.52 16.27 4.44
CA ASP A 146 5.45 16.70 5.34
C ASP A 146 5.88 16.66 6.82
N MET A 147 6.75 15.71 7.18
CA MET A 147 7.28 15.60 8.54
C MET A 147 8.07 16.82 9.03
N TYR A 148 8.57 17.67 8.12
CA TYR A 148 9.32 18.88 8.45
C TYR A 148 8.45 20.15 8.43
N ALA A 149 7.28 20.11 7.81
CA ALA A 149 6.47 21.29 7.49
C ALA A 149 5.63 21.80 8.66
N GLY A 150 5.47 21.01 9.72
CA GLY A 150 4.53 21.30 10.78
C GLY A 150 3.07 21.03 10.38
N GLN A 151 2.14 21.44 11.21
CA GLN A 151 0.71 21.22 11.02
C GLN A 151 0.13 22.11 9.91
N ASP A 152 -0.94 21.64 9.26
CA ASP A 152 -1.72 22.51 8.35
C ASP A 152 -2.37 23.66 9.14
N GLU A 153 -2.21 24.89 8.61
CA GLU A 153 -2.67 26.11 9.31
C GLU A 153 -4.20 26.22 9.37
N LYS A 154 -4.91 25.64 8.39
CA LYS A 154 -6.38 25.78 8.28
C LYS A 154 -7.11 24.67 9.02
N ASP A 155 -6.59 23.47 8.95
CA ASP A 155 -7.25 22.27 9.48
C ASP A 155 -6.19 21.30 10.07
N PRO A 156 -5.65 21.64 11.27
CA PRO A 156 -4.49 20.94 11.82
C PRO A 156 -4.76 19.51 12.23
N TYR A 157 -6.02 19.17 12.55
CA TYR A 157 -6.40 17.86 13.04
C TYR A 157 -7.57 17.26 12.28
N ARG A 158 -7.63 15.94 12.23
CA ARG A 158 -8.77 15.18 11.71
C ARG A 158 -9.13 14.01 12.63
N ASP A 159 -10.35 13.55 12.50
CA ASP A 159 -10.81 12.37 13.21
C ASP A 159 -10.09 11.10 12.68
N ASP A 160 -9.67 10.25 13.60
CA ASP A 160 -9.28 8.88 13.29
C ASP A 160 -10.52 7.96 13.30
N LYS A 161 -10.36 6.73 12.82
CA LYS A 161 -11.43 5.73 12.90
C LYS A 161 -11.59 5.24 14.35
N PRO A 162 -12.83 5.21 14.90
CA PRO A 162 -13.04 4.68 16.23
C PRO A 162 -12.74 3.17 16.27
N LYS A 163 -11.85 2.75 17.17
CA LYS A 163 -11.52 1.35 17.40
C LYS A 163 -12.42 0.80 18.50
N TYR A 164 -13.18 -0.23 18.15
CA TYR A 164 -14.11 -0.86 19.08
C TYR A 164 -13.50 -2.14 19.65
N GLU A 165 -13.52 -2.28 20.95
CA GLU A 165 -13.18 -3.51 21.66
C GLU A 165 -14.36 -4.03 22.49
N LYS A 166 -14.39 -5.36 22.65
CA LYS A 166 -15.44 -6.05 23.37
C LYS A 166 -15.18 -5.98 24.88
N ASP A 167 -16.03 -5.28 25.63
CA ASP A 167 -16.01 -5.28 27.09
C ASP A 167 -16.99 -6.35 27.63
N LEU A 168 -16.43 -7.46 28.10
CA LEU A 168 -17.22 -8.58 28.65
C LEU A 168 -17.93 -8.24 29.94
N LYS A 169 -17.39 -7.30 30.76
CA LYS A 169 -17.99 -6.87 32.01
C LYS A 169 -19.22 -5.99 31.79
N LYS A 170 -19.10 -5.04 30.88
CA LYS A 170 -20.18 -4.11 30.51
C LYS A 170 -21.12 -4.69 29.44
N ARG A 171 -20.77 -5.84 28.83
CA ARG A 171 -21.51 -6.51 27.76
C ARG A 171 -21.81 -5.60 26.57
N ARG A 172 -20.83 -4.80 26.17
CA ARG A 172 -20.95 -3.89 25.03
C ARG A 172 -19.59 -3.68 24.36
N TYR A 173 -19.61 -3.09 23.15
CA TYR A 173 -18.40 -2.62 22.49
C TYR A 173 -18.09 -1.20 22.98
N GLU A 174 -16.85 -0.97 23.39
CA GLU A 174 -16.35 0.36 23.78
C GLU A 174 -15.32 0.86 22.78
N ILE A 175 -15.30 2.19 22.61
CA ILE A 175 -14.26 2.85 21.80
C ILE A 175 -13.04 3.00 22.70
N VAL A 176 -11.93 2.37 22.31
CA VAL A 176 -10.71 2.28 23.13
C VAL A 176 -9.63 3.28 22.73
N ASN A 177 -9.81 4.01 21.63
CA ASN A 177 -8.88 5.04 21.19
C ASN A 177 -9.48 6.45 21.29
N ALA A 178 -8.62 7.45 21.50
CA ALA A 178 -8.98 8.83 21.24
C ALA A 178 -9.08 9.02 19.72
N TRP A 179 -10.29 9.12 19.19
CA TRP A 179 -10.53 9.16 17.74
C TRP A 179 -10.88 10.55 17.21
N LYS A 180 -11.44 11.43 18.07
CA LYS A 180 -11.71 12.82 17.68
C LYS A 180 -10.41 13.61 17.67
N ASP A 181 -10.19 14.35 16.62
CA ASP A 181 -8.98 15.17 16.40
C ASP A 181 -7.68 14.40 16.68
N ALA A 182 -7.69 13.09 16.48
CA ALA A 182 -6.61 12.19 16.89
C ALA A 182 -5.48 12.09 15.87
N ARG A 183 -5.69 12.58 14.66
CA ARG A 183 -4.67 12.58 13.60
C ARG A 183 -4.31 14.00 13.21
N ILE A 184 -3.01 14.22 13.06
CA ILE A 184 -2.50 15.45 12.45
C ILE A 184 -2.77 15.37 10.95
N ASN A 185 -3.34 16.43 10.38
CA ASN A 185 -3.48 16.56 8.94
C ASN A 185 -2.12 16.84 8.30
N ALA A 186 -1.90 16.20 7.16
CA ALA A 186 -0.76 16.54 6.34
C ALA A 186 -0.87 17.98 5.83
N ASN A 187 0.27 18.67 5.81
CA ASN A 187 0.32 20.02 5.28
C ASN A 187 0.05 19.99 3.76
N ASN A 188 -0.93 20.75 3.32
CA ASN A 188 -1.35 20.78 1.91
C ASN A 188 -0.21 21.15 0.94
N LYS A 189 0.79 21.91 1.38
CA LYS A 189 1.98 22.22 0.58
C LYS A 189 2.81 20.98 0.26
N HIS A 190 2.81 19.97 1.14
CA HIS A 190 3.58 18.73 1.02
C HIS A 190 2.76 17.54 0.53
N THR A 191 1.55 17.77 0.04
CA THR A 191 0.75 16.75 -0.65
C THR A 191 0.90 16.86 -2.17
N GLY A 192 0.74 15.76 -2.88
CA GLY A 192 0.85 15.75 -4.34
C GLY A 192 0.32 14.48 -4.98
N LEU A 193 0.40 14.46 -6.32
CA LEU A 193 0.02 13.31 -7.13
C LEU A 193 1.08 12.21 -7.05
N LEU A 194 0.62 10.95 -7.02
CA LEU A 194 1.46 9.75 -7.00
C LEU A 194 2.58 9.82 -5.93
N PRO A 195 2.25 9.97 -4.64
CA PRO A 195 3.25 10.10 -3.59
C PRO A 195 3.99 8.78 -3.39
N ARG A 196 5.06 8.55 -4.13
CA ARG A 196 5.88 7.34 -4.01
C ARG A 196 6.89 7.45 -2.87
N MET A 197 7.45 8.64 -2.67
CA MET A 197 8.32 8.96 -1.52
C MET A 197 7.49 9.53 -0.35
N TRP A 198 6.63 8.70 0.24
CA TRP A 198 5.70 9.10 1.31
C TRP A 198 6.17 8.74 2.73
N SER A 199 7.06 7.76 2.86
CA SER A 199 7.45 7.22 4.17
C SER A 199 8.44 8.12 4.90
N SER A 200 8.03 8.75 5.98
CA SER A 200 8.90 9.56 6.83
C SER A 200 10.09 8.76 7.39
N GLY A 201 9.87 7.48 7.75
CA GLY A 201 10.94 6.60 8.23
C GLY A 201 12.04 6.29 7.20
N ASN A 202 11.77 6.54 5.91
CA ASN A 202 12.74 6.36 4.83
C ASN A 202 13.34 7.69 4.32
N ALA A 203 13.14 8.80 5.00
CA ALA A 203 13.60 10.13 4.58
C ALA A 203 15.10 10.17 4.26
N VAL A 204 15.95 9.58 5.13
CA VAL A 204 17.39 9.51 4.91
C VAL A 204 17.74 8.76 3.65
N ASN A 205 17.03 7.65 3.35
CA ASN A 205 17.26 6.89 2.11
C ASN A 205 16.87 7.69 0.87
N TYR A 206 15.75 8.44 0.93
CA TYR A 206 15.35 9.31 -0.18
C TYR A 206 16.40 10.40 -0.44
N ILE A 207 16.89 11.04 0.62
CA ILE A 207 17.96 12.06 0.50
C ILE A 207 19.24 11.43 -0.05
N THR A 208 19.61 10.24 0.40
CA THR A 208 20.84 9.55 -0.05
C THR A 208 20.80 9.21 -1.54
N TYR A 209 19.69 8.67 -2.04
CA TYR A 209 19.64 8.08 -3.39
C TYR A 209 18.99 8.98 -4.43
N TYR A 210 18.15 9.95 -4.02
CA TYR A 210 17.37 10.79 -4.92
C TYR A 210 17.65 12.29 -4.75
N GLY A 211 18.51 12.65 -3.80
CA GLY A 211 18.89 14.02 -3.50
C GLY A 211 18.09 14.63 -2.35
N ALA A 212 18.71 15.61 -1.73
CA ALA A 212 18.10 16.39 -0.67
C ALA A 212 17.06 17.37 -1.24
N PRO A 213 15.95 17.62 -0.52
CA PRO A 213 14.99 18.63 -0.94
C PRO A 213 15.59 20.03 -0.78
N ASP A 214 15.30 20.89 -1.72
CA ASP A 214 15.64 22.31 -1.63
C ASP A 214 14.77 23.02 -0.60
N PHE A 215 15.26 24.13 -0.06
CA PHE A 215 14.53 24.92 0.91
C PHE A 215 14.89 26.41 0.84
N ASP A 216 13.94 27.25 1.22
CA ASP A 216 14.11 28.69 1.38
C ASP A 216 13.79 29.14 2.79
N ILE A 217 14.36 30.29 3.23
CA ILE A 217 14.03 30.89 4.52
C ILE A 217 12.64 31.53 4.41
N LYS A 218 11.72 31.17 5.32
CA LYS A 218 10.38 31.77 5.37
C LYS A 218 10.47 33.30 5.48
N PRO A 219 9.59 34.07 4.80
CA PRO A 219 9.65 35.52 4.78
C PRO A 219 9.70 36.19 6.15
N GLU A 220 9.05 35.58 7.15
CA GLU A 220 8.98 36.08 8.53
C GLU A 220 10.33 36.12 9.25
N TYR A 221 11.28 35.25 8.82
CA TYR A 221 12.59 35.08 9.45
C TYR A 221 13.76 35.67 8.65
N ARG A 222 13.48 36.25 7.48
CA ARG A 222 14.51 36.84 6.59
C ARG A 222 15.28 38.03 7.19
N ASN A 223 14.81 38.58 8.31
CA ASN A 223 15.49 39.67 9.02
C ASN A 223 16.35 39.23 10.20
N GLN A 224 16.45 37.90 10.45
CA GLN A 224 17.23 37.36 11.57
C GLN A 224 18.65 36.98 11.12
N GLU A 225 19.60 37.90 11.23
CA GLU A 225 20.99 37.71 10.78
C GLU A 225 21.62 36.42 11.33
N LYS A 226 21.38 36.07 12.62
CA LYS A 226 21.94 34.87 13.24
C LYS A 226 21.45 33.60 12.56
N LEU A 227 20.15 33.54 12.22
CA LEU A 227 19.55 32.39 11.54
C LEU A 227 20.08 32.27 10.11
N ILE A 228 20.15 33.41 9.39
CA ILE A 228 20.67 33.46 8.04
C ILE A 228 22.12 32.97 7.99
N ASN A 229 22.98 33.46 8.91
CA ASN A 229 24.37 33.04 8.96
C ASN A 229 24.52 31.54 9.23
N LEU A 230 23.68 30.96 10.12
CA LEU A 230 23.69 29.54 10.43
C LEU A 230 23.25 28.69 9.21
N ILE A 231 22.21 29.15 8.50
CA ILE A 231 21.72 28.46 7.29
C ILE A 231 22.79 28.53 6.18
N ASN A 232 23.41 29.69 5.98
CA ASN A 232 24.45 29.87 4.98
C ASN A 232 25.70 29.03 5.31
N ASP A 233 26.08 28.90 6.58
CA ASP A 233 27.16 28.00 7.00
C ASP A 233 26.79 26.53 6.67
N PHE A 234 25.56 26.12 6.97
CA PHE A 234 25.07 24.79 6.60
C PHE A 234 25.13 24.53 5.10
N ILE A 235 24.63 25.47 4.28
CA ILE A 235 24.68 25.37 2.81
C ILE A 235 26.13 25.28 2.32
N SER A 236 27.03 26.05 2.89
CA SER A 236 28.45 26.00 2.56
C SER A 236 29.06 24.62 2.87
N ARG A 237 28.72 24.03 4.00
CA ARG A 237 29.19 22.70 4.39
C ARG A 237 28.59 21.61 3.49
N VAL A 238 27.32 21.75 3.06
CA VAL A 238 26.70 20.83 2.08
C VAL A 238 27.45 20.91 0.75
N ASN A 239 27.74 22.11 0.26
CA ASN A 239 28.48 22.33 -0.99
C ASN A 239 29.90 21.77 -0.95
N ASN A 240 30.52 21.74 0.23
CA ASN A 240 31.83 21.16 0.46
C ASN A 240 31.81 19.64 0.68
N ASN A 241 30.64 18.98 0.56
CA ASN A 241 30.43 17.56 0.87
C ASN A 241 30.79 17.15 2.33
N GLU A 242 30.65 18.07 3.27
CA GLU A 242 30.92 17.82 4.69
C GLU A 242 29.70 17.30 5.45
N VAL A 243 28.51 17.31 4.81
CA VAL A 243 27.24 16.90 5.41
C VAL A 243 26.71 15.68 4.66
N ASP A 244 26.50 14.60 5.39
CA ASP A 244 25.85 13.40 4.86
C ASP A 244 24.30 13.52 4.87
N ALA A 245 23.62 12.56 4.26
CA ALA A 245 22.16 12.54 4.20
C ALA A 245 21.49 12.56 5.58
N LYS A 246 22.12 11.95 6.58
CA LYS A 246 21.61 11.95 7.94
C LYS A 246 21.73 13.32 8.59
N GLY A 247 22.89 13.97 8.45
CA GLY A 247 23.10 15.34 8.93
C GLY A 247 22.16 16.34 8.25
N TYR A 248 21.89 16.15 6.95
CA TYR A 248 20.90 16.97 6.23
C TYR A 248 19.48 16.76 6.79
N HIS A 249 19.07 15.52 6.99
CA HIS A 249 17.79 15.18 7.61
C HIS A 249 17.63 15.80 9.01
N GLU A 250 18.64 15.70 9.86
CA GLU A 250 18.64 16.29 11.21
C GLU A 250 18.52 17.81 11.16
N PHE A 251 19.19 18.46 10.18
CA PHE A 251 19.05 19.89 9.95
C PHE A 251 17.61 20.26 9.58
N LEU A 252 16.99 19.57 8.63
CA LEU A 252 15.61 19.82 8.26
C LEU A 252 14.64 19.62 9.43
N GLN A 253 14.84 18.60 10.26
CA GLN A 253 14.01 18.40 11.45
C GLN A 253 14.14 19.55 12.45
N ARG A 254 15.36 20.06 12.65
CA ARG A 254 15.62 21.12 13.62
C ARG A 254 15.14 22.48 13.14
N PHE A 255 15.27 22.77 11.87
CA PHE A 255 15.02 24.11 11.31
C PHE A 255 13.74 24.18 10.46
N GLY A 256 12.99 23.12 10.27
CA GLY A 256 11.77 23.08 9.47
C GLY A 256 10.72 24.12 9.84
N ALA A 257 10.69 24.56 11.10
CA ALA A 257 9.81 25.67 11.52
C ALA A 257 10.18 27.01 10.86
N TYR A 258 11.46 27.23 10.48
CA TYR A 258 12.00 28.49 9.98
C TYR A 258 12.20 28.54 8.47
N ILE A 259 12.16 27.38 7.83
CA ILE A 259 12.40 27.20 6.40
C ILE A 259 11.16 26.66 5.69
N ASP A 260 11.00 27.01 4.43
CA ASP A 260 9.98 26.45 3.52
C ASP A 260 10.69 25.40 2.66
N ILE A 261 10.35 24.14 2.86
CA ILE A 261 11.03 23.01 2.23
C ILE A 261 10.24 22.61 0.99
N GLU A 262 10.91 22.41 -0.12
CA GLU A 262 10.26 21.94 -1.33
C GLU A 262 9.88 20.46 -1.23
N LYS A 263 8.67 20.13 -1.67
CA LYS A 263 8.25 18.73 -1.76
C LYS A 263 8.86 18.06 -2.98
N PRO A 264 9.08 16.75 -2.97
CA PRO A 264 9.45 16.01 -4.17
C PRO A 264 8.48 16.28 -5.33
N SER A 265 9.03 16.58 -6.49
CA SER A 265 8.23 16.80 -7.69
C SER A 265 7.56 15.51 -8.17
N LEU A 266 6.64 15.61 -9.13
CA LEU A 266 6.08 14.43 -9.79
C LEU A 266 7.18 13.63 -10.51
N VAL A 267 8.18 14.30 -11.06
CA VAL A 267 9.31 13.64 -11.76
C VAL A 267 10.13 12.82 -10.78
N ASP A 268 10.44 13.36 -9.59
CA ASP A 268 11.19 12.62 -8.55
C ASP A 268 10.42 11.39 -8.08
N ASN A 269 9.10 11.51 -7.88
CA ASN A 269 8.25 10.38 -7.52
C ASN A 269 8.18 9.32 -8.64
N LEU A 270 8.15 9.72 -9.91
CA LEU A 270 8.18 8.80 -11.05
C LEU A 270 9.57 8.14 -11.18
N THR A 271 10.64 8.89 -11.01
CA THR A 271 12.01 8.36 -11.00
C THR A 271 12.13 7.29 -9.91
N TYR A 272 11.71 7.59 -8.68
CA TYR A 272 11.68 6.61 -7.59
C TYR A 272 10.80 5.38 -7.92
N LEU A 273 9.63 5.59 -8.54
CA LEU A 273 8.76 4.50 -8.97
C LEU A 273 9.47 3.56 -9.94
N PHE A 274 10.08 4.12 -11.00
CA PHE A 274 10.68 3.30 -12.06
C PHE A 274 12.02 2.70 -11.63
N ASP A 275 12.90 3.48 -11.01
CA ASP A 275 14.25 3.01 -10.66
C ASP A 275 14.23 2.09 -9.45
N PHE A 276 13.53 2.48 -8.38
CA PHE A 276 13.55 1.70 -7.16
C PHE A 276 12.42 0.68 -7.10
N GLN A 277 11.16 1.10 -7.23
CA GLN A 277 10.03 0.19 -6.99
C GLN A 277 9.88 -0.83 -8.12
N ILE A 278 9.94 -0.39 -9.40
CA ILE A 278 9.77 -1.29 -10.54
C ILE A 278 11.07 -2.02 -10.85
N ASN A 279 12.18 -1.31 -11.06
CA ASN A 279 13.42 -1.94 -11.49
C ASN A 279 14.10 -2.70 -10.36
N TYR A 280 14.41 -2.03 -9.24
CA TYR A 280 15.17 -2.65 -8.16
C TYR A 280 14.33 -3.61 -7.31
N MET A 281 13.12 -3.22 -6.88
CA MET A 281 12.32 -4.08 -6.02
C MET A 281 11.56 -5.17 -6.80
N TYR A 282 10.89 -4.84 -7.91
CA TYR A 282 10.08 -5.83 -8.62
C TYR A 282 10.88 -6.59 -9.67
N PHE A 283 11.47 -5.88 -10.67
CA PHE A 283 12.10 -6.51 -11.82
C PHE A 283 13.33 -7.36 -11.44
N ARG A 284 14.08 -6.96 -10.44
CA ARG A 284 15.20 -7.74 -9.90
C ARG A 284 14.74 -9.11 -9.39
N TYR A 285 13.69 -9.17 -8.59
CA TYR A 285 13.13 -10.44 -8.10
C TYR A 285 12.48 -11.26 -9.21
N PHE A 286 11.80 -10.61 -10.13
CA PHE A 286 11.29 -11.27 -11.33
C PHE A 286 12.41 -11.97 -12.08
N MET A 287 13.50 -11.26 -12.35
CA MET A 287 14.65 -11.80 -13.10
C MET A 287 15.42 -12.88 -12.34
N TRP A 288 15.36 -12.94 -11.00
CA TRP A 288 15.92 -14.07 -10.27
C TRP A 288 15.33 -15.42 -10.71
N ASN A 289 14.06 -15.43 -11.06
CA ASN A 289 13.37 -16.65 -11.47
C ASN A 289 13.59 -17.00 -12.94
N PHE A 290 13.92 -16.01 -13.77
CA PHE A 290 13.97 -16.19 -15.23
C PHE A 290 15.37 -16.08 -15.82
N ALA A 291 16.27 -15.37 -15.18
CA ALA A 291 17.65 -15.22 -15.64
C ALA A 291 18.66 -15.91 -14.73
N GLY A 292 18.52 -15.71 -13.41
CA GLY A 292 19.38 -16.25 -12.39
C GLY A 292 19.69 -15.25 -11.27
N LYS A 293 20.35 -15.73 -10.23
CA LYS A 293 20.61 -15.01 -8.99
C LYS A 293 22.11 -14.91 -8.74
N GLN A 294 22.60 -13.72 -8.40
CA GLN A 294 24.02 -13.46 -8.17
C GLN A 294 24.54 -14.16 -6.90
N ASN A 295 23.80 -14.04 -5.79
CA ASN A 295 24.06 -14.66 -4.49
C ASN A 295 22.77 -14.68 -3.65
N ASP A 296 22.85 -15.19 -2.43
CA ASP A 296 21.75 -15.21 -1.44
C ASP A 296 21.80 -14.03 -0.45
N GLU A 297 22.73 -13.11 -0.65
CA GLU A 297 22.85 -11.90 0.18
C GLU A 297 21.72 -10.91 -0.10
N LYS A 298 21.41 -10.11 0.92
CA LYS A 298 20.44 -9.03 0.79
C LYS A 298 20.98 -7.97 -0.16
N GLY A 299 20.16 -7.49 -1.10
CA GLY A 299 20.54 -6.39 -1.97
C GLY A 299 20.66 -5.07 -1.22
N GLU A 300 21.76 -4.35 -1.45
CA GLU A 300 22.10 -3.06 -0.82
C GLU A 300 22.24 -1.92 -1.84
N LEU A 301 21.64 -2.04 -3.02
CA LEU A 301 21.79 -1.13 -4.16
C LEU A 301 23.22 -1.04 -4.69
N ASP A 302 24.01 -2.06 -4.46
CA ASP A 302 25.37 -2.22 -4.94
C ASP A 302 25.46 -3.26 -6.08
N PRO A 303 26.57 -3.34 -6.84
CA PRO A 303 26.75 -4.33 -7.88
C PRO A 303 27.13 -5.73 -7.37
N PHE A 304 27.31 -5.92 -6.06
CA PHE A 304 27.88 -7.14 -5.49
C PHE A 304 26.82 -8.04 -4.82
N ASN A 305 25.72 -7.47 -4.33
CA ASN A 305 24.79 -8.19 -3.46
C ASN A 305 23.37 -8.24 -4.01
N GLY A 306 22.82 -9.46 -4.04
CA GLY A 306 21.39 -9.68 -4.31
C GLY A 306 20.91 -9.27 -5.70
N ASN A 307 21.79 -9.15 -6.69
CA ASN A 307 21.39 -8.81 -8.04
C ASN A 307 20.95 -10.04 -8.85
N TRP A 308 20.25 -9.82 -9.95
CA TRP A 308 20.05 -10.89 -10.92
C TRP A 308 21.23 -10.97 -11.87
N ILE A 309 21.54 -12.17 -12.35
CA ILE A 309 22.56 -12.42 -13.38
C ILE A 309 22.00 -13.38 -14.41
N SER A 310 22.45 -13.23 -15.65
CA SER A 310 22.02 -14.10 -16.75
C SER A 310 22.95 -15.28 -17.01
N GLY A 311 24.23 -15.16 -16.67
CA GLY A 311 25.31 -16.03 -17.10
C GLY A 311 25.89 -15.62 -18.46
N ILE A 312 25.32 -14.62 -19.14
CA ILE A 312 25.80 -14.08 -20.38
C ILE A 312 26.81 -12.95 -20.08
N SER A 313 28.10 -13.23 -20.22
CA SER A 313 29.18 -12.37 -19.70
C SER A 313 29.11 -10.91 -20.12
N TRP A 314 28.78 -10.61 -21.38
CA TRP A 314 28.68 -9.22 -21.82
C TRP A 314 27.51 -8.46 -21.20
N LEU A 315 26.35 -9.13 -21.04
CA LEU A 315 25.15 -8.52 -20.45
C LEU A 315 25.34 -8.26 -18.94
N ASP A 316 25.88 -9.24 -18.23
CA ASP A 316 26.14 -9.13 -16.79
C ASP A 316 27.25 -8.09 -16.52
N SER A 317 28.27 -8.00 -17.40
CA SER A 317 29.36 -7.03 -17.26
C SER A 317 28.94 -5.57 -17.47
N ILE A 318 27.97 -5.30 -18.36
CA ILE A 318 27.42 -3.95 -18.55
C ILE A 318 26.70 -3.46 -17.29
N ARG A 319 26.04 -4.37 -16.58
CA ARG A 319 25.19 -4.02 -15.43
C ARG A 319 25.94 -4.01 -14.10
N LEU A 320 26.79 -5.00 -13.88
CA LEU A 320 27.40 -5.31 -12.57
C LEU A 320 28.93 -5.29 -12.61
N GLY A 321 29.51 -4.96 -13.76
CA GLY A 321 30.94 -5.11 -13.98
C GLY A 321 31.38 -6.56 -14.28
N PRO A 322 32.65 -6.77 -14.59
CA PRO A 322 33.19 -8.09 -15.00
C PRO A 322 33.03 -9.13 -13.88
N GLN A 323 32.14 -10.08 -14.07
CA GLN A 323 31.83 -11.11 -13.08
C GLN A 323 33.00 -12.10 -12.85
N ASN A 324 33.93 -12.15 -13.76
CA ASN A 324 35.16 -12.98 -13.67
C ASN A 324 36.17 -12.42 -12.66
N ASN A 325 36.08 -11.15 -12.32
CA ASN A 325 37.01 -10.47 -11.39
C ASN A 325 36.52 -10.48 -9.93
N LEU A 326 35.40 -11.11 -9.65
CA LEU A 326 34.90 -11.28 -8.28
C LEU A 326 35.87 -12.16 -7.45
N TYR A 327 35.93 -11.89 -6.15
CA TYR A 327 36.66 -12.75 -5.20
C TYR A 327 36.03 -14.17 -5.12
N GLN A 328 36.78 -15.12 -4.63
CA GLN A 328 36.47 -16.54 -4.73
C GLN A 328 35.16 -16.91 -4.03
N ASP A 329 34.90 -16.35 -2.84
CA ASP A 329 33.67 -16.63 -2.07
C ASP A 329 32.41 -16.13 -2.79
N ALA A 330 32.48 -14.98 -3.47
CA ALA A 330 31.35 -14.49 -4.26
C ALA A 330 31.07 -15.33 -5.51
N LYS A 331 32.15 -15.87 -6.15
CA LYS A 331 31.99 -16.79 -7.29
C LYS A 331 31.40 -18.12 -6.88
N ASN A 332 31.79 -18.63 -5.71
CA ASN A 332 31.39 -19.94 -5.20
C ASN A 332 30.19 -19.87 -4.26
N ASN A 333 29.49 -18.74 -4.17
CA ASN A 333 28.31 -18.61 -3.36
C ASN A 333 27.25 -19.66 -3.78
N LYS A 334 26.70 -20.39 -2.78
CA LYS A 334 25.74 -21.49 -3.01
C LYS A 334 24.41 -21.00 -3.60
N GLY A 335 24.06 -19.74 -3.38
CA GLY A 335 22.87 -19.09 -3.96
C GLY A 335 23.05 -18.65 -5.41
N ARG A 336 24.28 -18.69 -5.94
CA ARG A 336 24.58 -18.27 -7.32
C ARG A 336 24.07 -19.28 -8.33
N ASN A 337 23.24 -18.82 -9.25
CA ASN A 337 22.76 -19.65 -10.36
C ASN A 337 22.54 -18.79 -11.61
N THR A 338 22.60 -19.44 -12.78
CA THR A 338 22.40 -18.77 -14.08
C THR A 338 21.60 -19.66 -15.01
N TYR A 339 20.59 -19.10 -15.65
CA TYR A 339 19.68 -19.82 -16.54
C TYR A 339 19.76 -19.35 -17.99
N PHE A 340 20.68 -18.48 -18.32
CA PHE A 340 20.91 -17.96 -19.69
C PHE A 340 19.65 -17.41 -20.36
N MET A 341 18.74 -16.82 -19.58
CA MET A 341 17.44 -16.31 -20.03
C MET A 341 16.50 -17.38 -20.63
N LEU A 342 16.82 -18.67 -20.55
CA LEU A 342 16.02 -19.75 -21.15
C LEU A 342 14.57 -19.80 -20.59
N PRO A 343 14.34 -19.73 -19.28
CA PRO A 343 12.97 -19.71 -18.75
C PRO A 343 12.15 -18.50 -19.23
N LEU A 344 12.79 -17.34 -19.37
CA LEU A 344 12.15 -16.13 -19.89
C LEU A 344 11.74 -16.32 -21.37
N PHE A 345 12.65 -16.85 -22.18
CA PHE A 345 12.40 -17.12 -23.58
C PHE A 345 11.26 -18.11 -23.80
N LEU A 346 11.28 -19.22 -23.06
CA LEU A 346 10.24 -20.24 -23.13
C LEU A 346 8.89 -19.70 -22.65
N GLY A 347 8.88 -18.88 -21.58
CA GLY A 347 7.67 -18.23 -21.09
C GLY A 347 7.07 -17.25 -22.09
N LEU A 348 7.90 -16.46 -22.79
CA LEU A 348 7.45 -15.56 -23.85
C LEU A 348 6.90 -16.32 -25.06
N LEU A 349 7.56 -17.40 -25.49
CA LEU A 349 7.07 -18.26 -26.58
C LEU A 349 5.73 -18.94 -26.22
N GLY A 350 5.54 -19.30 -24.94
CA GLY A 350 4.27 -19.90 -24.51
C GLY A 350 3.12 -18.89 -24.34
N ALA A 351 3.42 -17.58 -24.30
CA ALA A 351 2.43 -16.51 -24.22
C ALA A 351 1.98 -16.00 -25.61
N LEU A 352 2.72 -16.31 -26.67
CA LEU A 352 2.39 -16.00 -28.07
C LEU A 352 1.51 -17.06 -28.69
#